data_a040490e5b49effbc6265e94d8b233b9
#
_entry.id   a040490e5b49effbc6265e94d8b233b9
#
_cell.length_a   1.000
_cell.length_b   1.000
_cell.length_c   1.000
_cell.angle_alpha   90.00
_cell.angle_beta   90.00
_cell.angle_gamma   90.00
#
_symmetry.space_group_name_H-M   'P 1'
#
loop_
_entity.id
_entity.type
_entity.pdbx_description
1 polymer ?
#
loop_
_entity_poly.entity_id
_entity_poly.type
_entity_poly.pdbx_seq_one_letter_code
_entity_poly.pdbx_strand_id
1 'polypeptide(L)' 'MNDDPTPANDDALRTQMFELRQQHEDLDAAVAALAAQPQPDQLRLARLKKQKLLLRDKIADLEDRMTPDIIA' A
#
# COMPACT_ATOMS: atom_id res chain seq x y z
N MET A 1 -20.12 -14.18 -20.41
CA MET A 1 -19.84 -13.78 -20.04
C MET A 1 -19.75 -13.09 -19.30
N ASN A 2 -19.68 -12.92 -19.13
CA ASN A 2 -19.57 -12.27 -18.51
C ASN A 2 -19.46 -11.57 -17.96
N ASP A 3 -19.69 -11.15 -17.71
CA ASP A 3 -19.30 -10.61 -17.32
C ASP A 3 -19.59 -9.65 -16.45
N ASP A 4 -20.05 -9.49 -15.98
CA ASP A 4 -20.40 -8.66 -15.05
C ASP A 4 -19.27 -8.30 -14.27
N PRO A 5 -18.49 -7.53 -14.67
CA PRO A 5 -17.30 -7.19 -14.10
C PRO A 5 -17.40 -6.33 -12.90
N THR A 6 -18.37 -5.57 -12.81
CA THR A 6 -18.42 -4.59 -11.78
C THR A 6 -18.27 -5.10 -10.37
N PRO A 7 -19.04 -6.03 -9.91
CA PRO A 7 -18.89 -6.53 -8.55
C PRO A 7 -17.55 -7.22 -8.37
N ALA A 8 -17.12 -7.95 -9.36
CA ALA A 8 -15.87 -8.65 -9.25
C ALA A 8 -14.70 -7.67 -9.16
N ASN A 9 -14.79 -6.59 -9.92
CA ASN A 9 -13.73 -5.60 -9.88
C ASN A 9 -13.67 -4.93 -8.53
N ASP A 10 -14.80 -4.63 -7.94
CA ASP A 10 -14.81 -4.00 -6.63
C ASP A 10 -14.20 -4.92 -5.58
N ASP A 11 -14.54 -6.19 -5.63
CA ASP A 11 -13.98 -7.12 -4.67
C ASP A 11 -12.49 -7.27 -4.86
N ALA A 12 -12.05 -7.34 -6.10
CA ALA A 12 -10.63 -7.47 -6.39
C ALA A 12 -9.88 -6.23 -5.91
N LEU A 13 -10.46 -5.06 -6.12
CA LEU A 13 -9.81 -3.84 -5.68
C LEU A 13 -9.74 -3.75 -4.16
N ARG A 14 -10.77 -4.17 -3.49
CA ARG A 14 -10.76 -4.16 -2.03
C ARG A 14 -9.74 -5.12 -1.47
N THR A 15 -9.64 -6.30 -2.05
CA THR A 15 -8.66 -7.27 -1.63
C THR A 15 -7.25 -6.72 -1.85
N GLN A 16 -7.05 -6.12 -3.01
CA GLN A 16 -5.77 -5.54 -3.33
C GLN A 16 -5.42 -4.41 -2.36
N MET A 17 -6.39 -3.58 -2.05
CA MET A 17 -6.19 -2.49 -1.12
C MET A 17 -5.81 -3.02 0.27
N PHE A 18 -6.50 -4.05 0.72
CA PHE A 18 -6.21 -4.66 2.01
C PHE A 18 -4.78 -5.19 2.04
N GLU A 19 -4.38 -5.89 0.97
CA GLU A 19 -3.04 -6.43 0.91
C GLU A 19 -1.98 -5.34 0.89
N LEU A 20 -2.22 -4.28 0.15
CA LEU A 20 -1.28 -3.19 0.10
C LEU A 20 -1.15 -2.50 1.44
N ARG A 21 -2.24 -2.33 2.14
CA ARG A 21 -2.21 -1.71 3.45
C ARG A 21 -1.47 -2.59 4.46
N GLN A 22 -1.66 -3.90 4.35
CA GLN A 22 -0.93 -4.82 5.20
C GLN A 22 0.56 -4.73 4.94
N GLN A 23 0.94 -4.67 3.67
CA GLN A 23 2.35 -4.54 3.33
C GLN A 23 2.92 -3.23 3.85
N HIS A 24 2.14 -2.16 3.76
CA HIS A 24 2.59 -0.86 4.23
C HIS A 24 2.81 -0.90 5.74
N GLU A 25 1.91 -1.52 6.47
CA GLU A 25 2.05 -1.65 7.91
C GLU A 25 3.28 -2.49 8.27
N ASP A 26 3.50 -3.58 7.53
CA ASP A 26 4.65 -4.41 7.77
C ASP A 26 5.94 -3.66 7.54
N LEU A 27 6.00 -2.89 6.48
CA LEU A 27 7.17 -2.09 6.20
C LEU A 27 7.37 -1.00 7.24
N ASP A 28 6.29 -0.40 7.68
CA ASP A 28 6.37 0.63 8.69
C ASP A 28 6.96 0.04 9.98
N ALA A 29 6.49 -1.13 10.37
CA ALA A 29 7.01 -1.79 11.56
C ALA A 29 8.48 -2.18 11.38
N ALA A 30 8.85 -2.64 10.19
CA ALA A 30 10.23 -3.01 9.92
C ALA A 30 11.15 -1.79 9.99
N VAL A 31 10.70 -0.67 9.45
CA VAL A 31 11.47 0.56 9.51
C VAL A 31 11.67 0.98 10.97
N ALA A 32 10.60 0.94 11.74
CA ALA A 32 10.67 1.33 13.15
C ALA A 32 11.63 0.43 13.91
N ALA A 33 11.57 -0.86 13.67
CA ALA A 33 12.44 -1.80 14.35
C ALA A 33 13.90 -1.57 13.99
N LEU A 34 14.18 -1.36 12.72
CA LEU A 34 15.55 -1.12 12.28
C LEU A 34 16.09 0.20 12.82
N ALA A 35 15.26 1.22 12.81
CA ALA A 35 15.69 2.53 13.27
C ALA A 35 15.97 2.54 14.76
N ALA A 36 15.35 1.64 15.51
CA ALA A 36 15.54 1.58 16.94
C ALA A 36 16.83 0.87 17.35
N GLN A 37 17.53 0.26 16.42
CA GLN A 37 18.75 -0.43 16.75
C GLN A 37 19.87 0.56 17.06
N PRO A 38 20.83 0.17 17.89
CA PRO A 38 21.92 1.08 18.25
C PRO A 38 22.68 1.60 17.06
N GLN A 39 22.87 0.76 16.05
CA GLN A 39 23.58 1.19 14.85
C GLN A 39 22.76 0.76 13.66
N PRO A 40 21.77 1.55 13.31
CA PRO A 40 20.88 1.17 12.22
C PRO A 40 21.62 1.10 10.89
N ASP A 41 21.19 0.15 10.08
CA ASP A 41 21.73 0.01 8.73
C ASP A 41 21.03 1.06 7.88
N GLN A 42 21.71 2.17 7.65
CA GLN A 42 21.12 3.30 6.94
C GLN A 42 20.73 2.97 5.51
N LEU A 43 21.51 2.13 4.85
CA LEU A 43 21.19 1.76 3.50
C LEU A 43 19.90 0.95 3.43
N ARG A 44 19.77 0.01 4.35
CA ARG A 44 18.57 -0.81 4.41
C ARG A 44 17.36 0.04 4.76
N LEU A 45 17.54 0.95 5.70
CA LEU A 45 16.45 1.85 6.07
C LEU A 45 16.00 2.68 4.87
N ALA A 46 16.94 3.19 4.11
CA ALA A 46 16.60 3.99 2.94
C ALA A 46 15.79 3.17 1.93
N ARG A 47 16.19 1.91 1.74
CA ARG A 47 15.46 1.05 0.81
C ARG A 47 14.05 0.79 1.28
N LEU A 48 13.90 0.50 2.57
CA LEU A 48 12.59 0.20 3.13
C LEU A 48 11.69 1.41 3.09
N LYS A 49 12.25 2.59 3.37
CA LYS A 49 11.46 3.81 3.30
C LYS A 49 11.00 4.09 1.89
N LYS A 50 11.87 3.80 0.92
CA LYS A 50 11.47 3.98 -0.47
C LYS A 50 10.35 3.04 -0.85
N GLN A 51 10.44 1.78 -0.42
CA GLN A 51 9.38 0.82 -0.69
C GLN A 51 8.08 1.25 -0.03
N LYS A 52 8.17 1.80 1.17
CA LYS A 52 6.98 2.27 1.86
C LYS A 52 6.31 3.39 1.08
N LEU A 53 7.10 4.30 0.53
CA LEU A 53 6.56 5.38 -0.27
C LEU A 53 5.91 4.86 -1.55
N LEU A 54 6.51 3.88 -2.18
CA LEU A 54 5.93 3.30 -3.38
C LEU A 54 4.59 2.62 -3.07
N LEU A 55 4.52 1.93 -1.94
CA LEU A 55 3.26 1.31 -1.54
C LEU A 55 2.21 2.36 -1.25
N ARG A 56 2.60 3.43 -0.59
CA ARG A 56 1.69 4.51 -0.30
C ARG A 56 1.12 5.09 -1.58
N ASP A 57 1.96 5.25 -2.60
CA ASP A 57 1.51 5.76 -3.88
C ASP A 57 0.52 4.80 -4.53
N LYS A 58 0.78 3.51 -4.44
CA LYS A 58 -0.14 2.52 -4.99
C LYS A 58 -1.47 2.54 -4.26
N ILE A 59 -1.43 2.67 -2.95
CA ILE A 59 -2.66 2.75 -2.17
C ILE A 59 -3.47 3.97 -2.58
N ALA A 60 -2.80 5.10 -2.72
CA ALA A 60 -3.49 6.32 -3.12
C ALA A 60 -4.11 6.18 -4.50
N ASP A 61 -3.39 5.54 -5.41
CA ASP A 61 -3.89 5.32 -6.75
C ASP A 61 -5.13 4.42 -6.74
N LEU A 62 -5.10 3.37 -5.91
CA LEU A 62 -6.24 2.49 -5.81
C LEU A 62 -7.43 3.19 -5.16
N GLU A 63 -7.18 3.99 -4.16
CA GLU A 63 -8.25 4.75 -3.52
C GLU A 63 -8.93 5.66 -4.52
N ASP A 64 -8.14 6.28 -5.38
CA ASP A 64 -8.69 7.11 -6.41
C ASP A 64 -9.61 6.33 -7.33
N ARG A 65 -9.24 5.13 -7.67
CA ARG A 65 -10.05 4.30 -8.54
C ARG A 65 -11.31 3.80 -7.88
N MET A 66 -11.22 3.54 -6.58
CA MET A 66 -12.35 3.01 -5.87
C MET A 66 -13.37 4.07 -5.52
N THR A 67 -12.92 5.30 -5.39
CA THR A 67 -13.80 6.37 -5.02
C THR A 67 -14.18 7.15 -6.22
N PRO A 68 -15.40 7.10 -6.60
CA PRO A 68 -15.81 7.82 -7.78
C PRO A 68 -15.63 9.26 -7.47
N ASP A 69 -15.46 9.98 -8.46
CA ASP A 69 -15.27 11.23 -8.30
C ASP A 69 -16.39 11.94 -7.97
N ILE A 70 -16.80 12.09 -6.98
CA ILE A 70 -17.87 12.68 -6.69
C ILE A 70 -17.70 13.90 -6.39
N ILE A 71 -16.97 14.41 -6.07
CA ILE A 71 -16.88 15.54 -5.72
C ILE A 71 -17.27 16.40 -6.26
N ALA A 72 -17.38 16.50 -6.86
CA ALA A 72 -17.90 17.50 -7.36
C ALA A 72 -17.74 18.49 -6.76
#